data_f3ca882c619d21178a5296ac2fc8d1c4
#
_entry.id   f3ca882c619d21178a5296ac2fc8d1c4
#
_cell.length_a   1.000
_cell.length_b   1.000
_cell.length_c   1.000
_cell.angle_alpha   90.00
_cell.angle_beta   90.00
_cell.angle_gamma   90.00
#
_symmetry.space_group_name_H-M   'P 1'
#
loop_
_entity.id
_entity.type
_entity.pdbx_description
1 polymer ?
#
loop_
_entity_poly.entity_id
_entity_poly.type
_entity_poly.pdbx_seq_one_letter_code
_entity_poly.pdbx_strand_id
1 'polypeptide(L)'
;MRNEPDTMEVIEKSLDKGKKVCVPKIFGKEMRFIPIDSTAELKKSTWGIPEPDDTGVYEDRPGFMIVPGILFGRDFNRIGYGAGYYDRYFAGCRKDDGWFLVAVAYDFQIRPEIPREEFDIYMDAVITNEETLRRK
;
A
#
# COMPACT_ATOMS: atom_id res chain seq x y z
N MET A 1 14.57 4.38 10.33
CA MET A 1 14.40 3.19 9.47
C MET A 1 13.02 2.60 9.66
N ARG A 2 12.37 2.25 8.58
CA ARG A 2 11.03 1.67 8.63
C ARG A 2 11.11 0.17 8.80
N ASN A 3 10.29 -0.38 9.68
CA ASN A 3 10.16 -1.82 9.89
C ASN A 3 9.03 -2.37 9.01
N GLU A 4 9.24 -2.32 7.71
CA GLU A 4 8.30 -2.85 6.74
C GLU A 4 8.88 -4.06 6.03
N PRO A 5 8.06 -5.04 5.69
CA PRO A 5 8.50 -6.11 4.81
C PRO A 5 8.91 -5.56 3.45
N ASP A 6 9.92 -6.16 2.86
CA ASP A 6 10.37 -5.78 1.52
C ASP A 6 9.39 -6.32 0.48
N THR A 7 8.75 -5.42 -0.25
CA THR A 7 7.79 -5.80 -1.29
C THR A 7 8.42 -5.84 -2.69
N MET A 8 9.72 -5.59 -2.81
CA MET A 8 10.40 -5.56 -4.11
C MET A 8 10.28 -6.90 -4.85
N GLU A 9 10.40 -8.00 -4.13
CA GLU A 9 10.25 -9.33 -4.72
C GLU A 9 8.84 -9.56 -5.27
N VAL A 10 7.83 -9.06 -4.57
CA VAL A 10 6.44 -9.16 -5.03
C VAL A 10 6.27 -8.39 -6.34
N ILE A 11 6.86 -7.21 -6.44
CA ILE A 11 6.83 -6.42 -7.66
C ILE A 11 7.50 -7.16 -8.81
N GLU A 12 8.71 -7.70 -8.59
CA GLU A 12 9.45 -8.42 -9.60
C GLU A 12 8.69 -9.65 -10.11
N LYS A 13 8.15 -10.44 -9.20
CA LYS A 13 7.38 -11.63 -9.55
C LYS A 13 6.09 -11.28 -10.30
N SER A 14 5.44 -10.19 -9.92
CA SER A 14 4.23 -9.75 -10.60
C SER A 14 4.51 -9.31 -12.03
N LEU A 15 5.61 -8.59 -12.25
CA LEU A 15 6.04 -8.19 -13.57
C LEU A 15 6.41 -9.39 -14.43
N ASP A 16 7.11 -10.37 -13.85
CA ASP A 16 7.50 -11.60 -14.56
C ASP A 16 6.29 -12.40 -15.01
N LYS A 17 5.17 -12.31 -14.31
CA LYS A 17 3.93 -12.97 -14.69
C LYS A 17 3.08 -12.15 -15.65
N GLY A 18 3.60 -11.05 -16.15
CA GLY A 18 2.90 -10.20 -17.11
C GLY A 18 1.80 -9.35 -16.50
N LYS A 19 1.79 -9.18 -15.19
CA LYS A 19 0.81 -8.33 -14.53
C LYS A 19 1.19 -6.86 -14.66
N LYS A 20 0.17 -6.00 -14.71
CA LYS A 20 0.38 -4.56 -14.66
C LYS A 20 0.70 -4.18 -13.21
N VAL A 21 1.84 -3.55 -13.01
CA VAL A 21 2.28 -3.10 -11.68
C VAL A 21 2.41 -1.59 -11.69
N CYS A 22 1.82 -0.96 -10.66
CA CYS A 22 1.93 0.46 -10.45
C CYS A 22 2.53 0.71 -9.08
N VAL A 23 3.33 1.76 -8.96
CA VAL A 23 3.96 2.14 -7.71
C VAL A 23 3.62 3.58 -7.39
N PRO A 24 3.50 3.92 -6.10
CA PRO A 24 3.10 5.27 -5.71
C PRO A 24 4.24 6.27 -5.88
N LYS A 25 3.87 7.47 -6.28
CA LYS A 25 4.75 8.62 -6.29
C LYS A 25 4.04 9.78 -5.62
N ILE A 26 4.77 10.50 -4.81
CA ILE A 26 4.23 11.62 -4.02
C ILE A 26 4.46 12.94 -4.76
N PHE A 27 3.38 13.69 -4.90
CA PHE A 27 3.37 15.03 -5.49
C PHE A 27 2.85 16.00 -4.44
N GLY A 28 3.74 16.55 -3.60
CA GLY A 28 3.31 17.40 -2.49
C GLY A 28 2.46 16.65 -1.48
N LYS A 29 1.17 16.93 -1.42
CA LYS A 29 0.23 16.25 -0.53
C LYS A 29 -0.55 15.14 -1.20
N GLU A 30 -0.40 15.01 -2.51
CA GLU A 30 -1.11 14.00 -3.29
C GLU A 30 -0.21 12.81 -3.60
N MET A 31 -0.85 11.68 -3.87
CA MET A 31 -0.18 10.46 -4.27
C MET A 31 -0.85 9.93 -5.52
N ARG A 32 -0.03 9.57 -6.51
CA ARG A 32 -0.50 8.96 -7.75
C ARG A 32 0.25 7.65 -7.97
N PHE A 33 -0.37 6.73 -8.67
CA PHE A 33 0.24 5.45 -9.00
C PHE A 33 0.71 5.45 -10.44
N ILE A 34 1.97 5.09 -10.64
CA ILE A 34 2.62 5.12 -11.96
C ILE A 34 2.95 3.70 -12.39
N PRO A 35 2.49 3.28 -13.59
CA PRO A 35 2.85 1.97 -14.12
C PRO A 35 4.35 1.86 -14.38
N ILE A 36 4.92 0.70 -14.03
CA ILE A 36 6.32 0.41 -14.30
C ILE A 36 6.44 -0.93 -15.03
N ASP A 37 7.50 -1.10 -15.80
CA ASP A 37 7.82 -2.34 -16.48
C ASP A 37 9.00 -3.08 -15.84
N SER A 38 9.79 -2.39 -15.03
CA SER A 38 10.97 -2.93 -14.39
C SER A 38 11.25 -2.22 -13.08
N THR A 39 11.78 -2.93 -12.09
CA THR A 39 12.23 -2.34 -10.83
C THR A 39 13.40 -1.36 -11.03
N ALA A 40 14.09 -1.46 -12.18
CA ALA A 40 15.15 -0.51 -12.51
C ALA A 40 14.64 0.92 -12.70
N GLU A 41 13.31 1.09 -12.90
CA GLU A 41 12.70 2.40 -13.02
C GLU A 41 12.52 3.09 -11.67
N LEU A 42 12.76 2.38 -10.56
CA LEU A 42 12.57 2.92 -9.23
C LEU A 42 13.85 3.56 -8.72
N LYS A 43 13.73 4.78 -8.21
CA LYS A 43 14.85 5.56 -7.67
C LYS A 43 14.57 5.91 -6.23
N LYS A 44 15.61 6.07 -5.43
CA LYS A 44 15.45 6.53 -4.05
C LYS A 44 14.86 7.93 -4.03
N SER A 45 13.75 8.08 -3.33
CA SER A 45 13.15 9.37 -3.07
C SER A 45 13.80 10.03 -1.85
N THR A 46 13.44 11.28 -1.59
CA THR A 46 13.83 12.01 -0.39
C THR A 46 13.41 11.27 0.89
N TRP A 47 12.38 10.45 0.80
CA TRP A 47 11.82 9.70 1.92
C TRP A 47 12.47 8.32 2.11
N GLY A 48 13.45 7.97 1.27
CA GLY A 48 14.10 6.66 1.31
C GLY A 48 13.25 5.52 0.75
N ILE A 49 12.08 5.80 0.22
CA ILE A 49 11.22 4.82 -0.43
C ILE A 49 11.47 4.89 -1.94
N PRO A 50 11.71 3.76 -2.62
CA PRO A 50 11.87 3.79 -4.07
C PRO A 50 10.63 4.33 -4.77
N GLU A 51 10.83 5.28 -5.67
CA GLU A 51 9.77 5.89 -6.46
C GLU A 51 10.12 5.89 -7.94
N PRO A 52 9.12 5.81 -8.84
CA PRO A 52 9.35 5.96 -10.25
C PRO A 52 9.48 7.44 -10.62
N ASP A 53 10.02 7.72 -11.80
CA ASP A 53 9.96 9.06 -12.36
C ASP A 53 8.53 9.39 -12.78
N ASP A 54 8.19 10.67 -12.82
CA ASP A 54 6.89 11.10 -13.32
C ASP A 54 6.86 10.94 -14.85
N THR A 55 6.13 9.94 -15.30
CA THR A 55 5.96 9.65 -16.72
C THR A 55 4.77 10.37 -17.34
N GLY A 56 3.94 11.03 -16.50
CA GLY A 56 2.69 11.61 -16.94
C GLY A 56 1.57 10.59 -17.15
N VAL A 57 1.86 9.31 -16.90
CA VAL A 57 0.87 8.24 -17.04
C VAL A 57 0.52 7.74 -15.64
N TYR A 58 -0.76 7.81 -15.31
CA TYR A 58 -1.24 7.45 -13.97
C TYR A 58 -2.36 6.42 -14.07
N GLU A 59 -2.41 5.55 -13.07
CA GLU A 59 -3.44 4.51 -13.02
C GLU A 59 -4.25 4.66 -11.74
N ASP A 60 -5.54 4.93 -11.90
CA ASP A 60 -6.47 5.12 -10.78
C ASP A 60 -7.59 4.08 -10.76
N ARG A 61 -7.52 3.06 -11.62
CA ARG A 61 -8.54 1.99 -11.64
C ARG A 61 -8.37 1.07 -10.45
N PRO A 62 -9.48 0.63 -9.86
CA PRO A 62 -9.43 -0.26 -8.70
C PRO A 62 -8.76 -1.60 -9.02
N GLY A 63 -8.17 -2.19 -8.02
CA GLY A 63 -7.50 -3.47 -8.13
C GLY A 63 -6.92 -3.89 -6.78
N PHE A 64 -5.90 -4.72 -6.84
CA PHE A 64 -5.20 -5.19 -5.66
C PHE A 64 -4.15 -4.15 -5.24
N MET A 65 -4.16 -3.73 -3.98
CA MET A 65 -3.20 -2.75 -3.49
C MET A 65 -2.58 -3.22 -2.18
N ILE A 66 -1.24 -3.14 -2.10
CA ILE A 66 -0.53 -3.35 -0.84
C ILE A 66 -0.41 -2.00 -0.15
N VAL A 67 -0.97 -1.90 1.06
CA VAL A 67 -1.02 -0.65 1.82
C VAL A 67 -0.05 -0.73 2.98
N PRO A 68 0.91 0.21 3.08
CA PRO A 68 1.87 0.21 4.19
C PRO A 68 1.25 0.75 5.47
N GLY A 69 1.90 0.46 6.59
CA GLY A 69 1.47 0.99 7.88
C GLY A 69 2.44 0.64 8.99
N ILE A 70 2.26 1.30 10.13
CA ILE A 70 3.06 1.07 11.33
C ILE A 70 2.49 -0.09 12.14
N LEU A 71 1.17 -0.10 12.33
CA LEU A 71 0.47 -1.13 13.09
C LEU A 71 -0.80 -1.54 12.34
N PHE A 72 -1.18 -2.80 12.52
CA PHE A 72 -2.41 -3.35 11.95
C PHE A 72 -3.17 -4.12 13.02
N GLY A 73 -4.48 -3.98 13.02
CA GLY A 73 -5.34 -4.66 13.98
C GLY A 73 -5.93 -5.94 13.43
N ARG A 74 -6.26 -6.85 14.32
CA ARG A 74 -7.08 -8.01 13.96
C ARG A 74 -8.50 -7.59 13.57
N ASP A 75 -8.85 -6.34 13.86
CA ASP A 75 -10.07 -5.68 13.42
C ASP A 75 -9.94 -5.04 12.04
N PHE A 76 -8.79 -5.22 11.35
CA PHE A 76 -8.48 -4.72 10.02
C PHE A 76 -8.34 -3.20 9.93
N ASN A 77 -8.19 -2.54 11.04
CA ASN A 77 -7.81 -1.15 11.10
C ASN A 77 -6.29 -1.02 10.96
N ARG A 78 -5.84 0.18 10.63
CA ARG A 78 -4.43 0.41 10.43
C ARG A 78 -4.01 1.78 10.97
N ILE A 79 -2.76 1.87 11.42
CA ILE A 79 -2.12 3.14 11.72
C ILE A 79 -1.02 3.37 10.68
N GLY A 80 -1.15 4.44 9.92
CA GLY A 80 -0.16 4.84 8.93
C GLY A 80 0.92 5.70 9.53
N TYR A 81 1.77 6.25 8.67
CA TYR A 81 2.94 7.04 9.09
C TYR A 81 2.61 8.51 9.40
N GLY A 82 1.33 8.88 9.41
CA GLY A 82 0.90 10.21 9.82
C GLY A 82 0.74 11.22 8.69
N ALA A 83 1.22 10.93 7.49
CA ALA A 83 1.10 11.83 6.37
C ALA A 83 -0.27 11.77 5.67
N GLY A 84 -1.02 10.68 5.87
CA GLY A 84 -2.38 10.55 5.36
C GLY A 84 -2.52 10.37 3.86
N TYR A 85 -1.46 9.96 3.15
CA TYR A 85 -1.51 9.82 1.69
C TYR A 85 -2.54 8.81 1.22
N TYR A 86 -2.60 7.65 1.86
CA TYR A 86 -3.53 6.59 1.46
C TYR A 86 -4.97 6.96 1.83
N ASP A 87 -5.16 7.58 2.99
CA ASP A 87 -6.50 8.00 3.41
C ASP A 87 -7.04 9.07 2.47
N ARG A 88 -6.20 10.05 2.07
CA ARG A 88 -6.60 11.05 1.09
C ARG A 88 -6.85 10.47 -0.29
N TYR A 89 -6.03 9.50 -0.70
CA TYR A 89 -6.21 8.84 -1.99
C TYR A 89 -7.58 8.17 -2.05
N PHE A 90 -7.96 7.43 -1.01
CA PHE A 90 -9.24 6.74 -0.98
C PHE A 90 -10.43 7.67 -0.69
N ALA A 91 -10.18 8.87 -0.18
CA ALA A 91 -11.23 9.89 -0.10
C ALA A 91 -11.62 10.41 -1.47
N GLY A 92 -10.67 10.41 -2.43
CA GLY A 92 -10.91 10.84 -3.82
C GLY A 92 -11.49 9.76 -4.71
N CYS A 93 -11.52 8.50 -4.25
CA CYS A 93 -12.13 7.40 -4.98
C CYS A 93 -12.82 6.48 -3.98
N ARG A 94 -13.90 5.86 -4.41
CA ARG A 94 -14.68 5.02 -3.49
C ARG A 94 -14.03 3.67 -3.31
N LYS A 95 -13.79 3.30 -2.05
CA LYS A 95 -13.19 2.01 -1.74
C LYS A 95 -14.05 0.86 -2.27
N ASP A 96 -15.39 1.03 -2.26
CA ASP A 96 -16.34 -0.01 -2.66
C ASP A 96 -16.30 -0.31 -4.15
N ASP A 97 -15.55 0.46 -4.94
CA ASP A 97 -15.49 0.34 -6.39
C ASP A 97 -14.49 -0.74 -6.86
N GLY A 98 -14.26 -1.76 -6.05
CA GLY A 98 -13.48 -2.93 -6.48
C GLY A 98 -12.06 -3.00 -5.97
N TRP A 99 -11.69 -2.18 -5.01
CA TRP A 99 -10.37 -2.25 -4.38
C TRP A 99 -10.28 -3.43 -3.43
N PHE A 100 -9.18 -4.17 -3.50
CA PHE A 100 -8.84 -5.19 -2.52
C PHE A 100 -7.54 -4.74 -1.84
N LEU A 101 -7.64 -4.37 -0.56
CA LEU A 101 -6.54 -3.76 0.18
C LEU A 101 -5.88 -4.80 1.09
N VAL A 102 -4.57 -4.97 0.90
CA VAL A 102 -3.80 -5.96 1.65
C VAL A 102 -2.66 -5.26 2.38
N ALA A 103 -2.54 -5.57 3.67
CA ALA A 103 -1.37 -5.19 4.43
C ALA A 103 -0.40 -6.37 4.46
N VAL A 104 0.88 -6.09 4.29
CA VAL A 104 1.95 -7.07 4.51
C VAL A 104 2.76 -6.55 5.69
N ALA A 105 2.87 -7.35 6.74
CA ALA A 105 3.43 -6.90 8.01
C ALA A 105 4.22 -8.00 8.69
N TYR A 106 5.01 -7.63 9.68
CA TYR A 106 5.59 -8.59 10.61
C TYR A 106 4.59 -8.84 11.74
N ASP A 107 4.67 -10.01 12.37
CA ASP A 107 3.77 -10.38 13.46
C ASP A 107 3.78 -9.38 14.62
N PHE A 108 4.94 -8.76 14.89
CA PHE A 108 5.05 -7.76 15.96
C PHE A 108 4.28 -6.45 15.67
N GLN A 109 3.83 -6.26 14.42
CA GLN A 109 3.04 -5.10 14.05
C GLN A 109 1.53 -5.31 14.26
N ILE A 110 1.13 -6.48 14.72
CA ILE A 110 -0.28 -6.83 14.89
C ILE A 110 -0.74 -6.52 16.32
N ARG A 111 -1.92 -5.94 16.44
CA ARG A 111 -2.59 -5.64 17.71
C ARG A 111 -3.99 -6.22 17.70
N PRO A 112 -4.57 -6.56 18.88
CA PRO A 112 -5.94 -7.07 18.91
C PRO A 112 -6.93 -6.12 18.28
N GLU A 113 -6.79 -4.83 18.55
CA GLU A 113 -7.61 -3.79 17.93
C GLU A 113 -6.82 -2.49 17.85
N ILE A 114 -7.23 -1.63 16.95
CA ILE A 114 -6.63 -0.32 16.74
C ILE A 114 -7.75 0.71 16.71
N PRO A 115 -7.63 1.82 17.46
CA PRO A 115 -8.61 2.89 17.40
C PRO A 115 -8.83 3.36 15.96
N ARG A 116 -10.08 3.48 15.56
CA ARG A 116 -10.46 3.87 14.21
C ARG A 116 -11.05 5.26 14.22
N GLU A 117 -10.62 6.08 13.28
CA GLU A 117 -11.24 7.37 13.02
C GLU A 117 -12.30 7.23 11.93
N GLU A 118 -13.20 8.20 11.84
CA GLU A 118 -14.38 8.14 10.98
C GLU A 118 -14.05 7.88 9.51
N PHE A 119 -12.92 8.42 9.02
CA PHE A 119 -12.53 8.32 7.61
C PHE A 119 -11.49 7.23 7.33
N ASP A 120 -11.16 6.43 8.32
CA ASP A 120 -10.18 5.36 8.13
C ASP A 120 -10.76 4.26 7.25
N ILE A 121 -9.86 3.64 6.48
CA ILE A 121 -10.23 2.52 5.62
C ILE A 121 -9.84 1.21 6.29
N TYR A 122 -10.65 0.16 6.07
CA TYR A 122 -10.32 -1.18 6.52
C TYR A 122 -9.44 -1.89 5.50
N MET A 123 -8.54 -2.73 6.00
CA MET A 123 -7.84 -3.69 5.15
C MET A 123 -8.77 -4.86 4.87
N ASP A 124 -8.67 -5.44 3.69
CA ASP A 124 -9.40 -6.66 3.36
C ASP A 124 -8.64 -7.90 3.83
N ALA A 125 -7.34 -7.80 3.91
CA ALA A 125 -6.49 -8.87 4.43
C ALA A 125 -5.23 -8.30 5.06
N VAL A 126 -4.67 -9.05 6.02
CA VAL A 126 -3.37 -8.75 6.62
C VAL A 126 -2.55 -10.03 6.58
N ILE A 127 -1.39 -9.96 5.93
CA ILE A 127 -0.49 -11.10 5.78
C ILE A 127 0.76 -10.85 6.60
N THR A 128 1.10 -11.78 7.48
CA THR A 128 2.32 -11.70 8.29
C THR A 128 3.18 -12.93 8.04
N ASN A 129 4.35 -12.95 8.67
CA ASN A 129 5.23 -14.12 8.66
C ASN A 129 4.64 -15.31 9.42
N GLU A 130 3.60 -15.10 10.23
CA GLU A 130 2.98 -16.14 11.04
C GLU A 130 1.60 -16.57 10.52
N GLU A 131 0.84 -15.66 9.95
CA GLU A 131 -0.55 -15.95 9.60
C GLU A 131 -1.08 -15.02 8.51
N THR A 132 -2.20 -15.42 7.94
CA THR A 132 -2.96 -14.58 7.03
C THR A 132 -4.34 -14.36 7.64
N LEU A 133 -4.68 -13.10 7.86
CA LEU A 133 -5.99 -12.69 8.35
C LEU A 133 -6.80 -12.17 7.17
N ARG A 134 -8.06 -12.58 7.10
CA ARG A 134 -8.94 -12.21 6.01
C ARG A 134 -10.25 -11.66 6.55
N ARG A 135 -10.60 -10.46 6.11
CA ARG A 135 -11.85 -9.81 6.52
C ARG A 135 -13.01 -10.44 5.78
N LYS A 136 -14.04 -10.78 6.54
CA LYS A 136 -15.25 -11.38 5.98
C LYS A 136 -16.28 -10.32 5.61
#